data_d21ab091eb0c1b6eb4ae7e62f541cdb0
#
_entry.id   d21ab091eb0c1b6eb4ae7e62f541cdb0
#
_cell.length_a   1.000
_cell.length_b   1.000
_cell.length_c   1.000
_cell.angle_alpha   90.00
_cell.angle_beta   90.00
_cell.angle_gamma   90.00
#
_symmetry.space_group_name_H-M   'P 1'
#
loop_
_entity.id
_entity.type
_entity.pdbx_description
1 polymer ?
#
loop_
_entity_poly.entity_id
_entity_poly.type
_entity_poly.pdbx_seq_one_letter_code
_entity_poly.pdbx_strand_id
1 'polypeptide(L)'
;MRAIILILCCVWILSACTQQDVINSGVSSPYHDCNMMDYMRGDTYNWELTVQMIEHAGLTDLFEGKVDTMPVITFWGIPSYSIQRFILDSHENENLTKVYTKVSDIPKSLCREFLLKHVTKGKILKEDI
;
A
#
# COMPACT_ATOMS: atom_id res chain seq x y z
N MET A 1 32.98 21.41 -40.24
CA MET A 1 32.52 20.00 -40.30
C MET A 1 32.44 19.35 -38.90
N ARG A 2 33.47 19.42 -38.06
CA ARG A 2 33.44 18.80 -36.71
C ARG A 2 32.34 19.35 -35.79
N ALA A 3 32.05 20.66 -35.83
CA ALA A 3 30.98 21.25 -35.01
C ALA A 3 29.55 20.83 -35.46
N ILE A 4 29.36 20.65 -36.76
CA ILE A 4 28.06 20.21 -37.32
C ILE A 4 27.77 18.78 -36.93
N ILE A 5 28.77 17.91 -36.89
CA ILE A 5 28.64 16.50 -36.47
C ILE A 5 28.28 16.41 -34.97
N LEU A 6 28.89 17.26 -34.13
CA LEU A 6 28.56 17.31 -32.70
C LEU A 6 27.13 17.78 -32.44
N ILE A 7 26.65 18.77 -33.19
CA ILE A 7 25.28 19.26 -33.09
C ILE A 7 24.28 18.20 -33.53
N LEU A 8 24.55 17.47 -34.62
CA LEU A 8 23.72 16.36 -35.06
C LEU A 8 23.66 15.22 -34.03
N CYS A 9 24.81 14.86 -33.41
CA CYS A 9 24.82 13.85 -32.34
C CYS A 9 23.99 14.26 -31.13
N CYS A 10 24.06 15.53 -30.71
CA CYS A 10 23.26 16.03 -29.58
C CYS A 10 21.75 15.99 -29.82
N VAL A 11 21.30 16.23 -31.06
CA VAL A 11 19.87 16.17 -31.43
C VAL A 11 19.33 14.75 -31.36
N TRP A 12 20.14 13.74 -31.67
CA TRP A 12 19.73 12.33 -31.62
C TRP A 12 19.63 11.80 -30.19
N ILE A 13 20.38 12.37 -29.24
CA ILE A 13 20.34 11.95 -27.84
C ILE A 13 19.09 12.49 -27.13
N LEU A 14 18.53 13.63 -27.57
CA LEU A 14 17.33 14.23 -26.99
C LEU A 14 16.03 13.54 -27.40
N SER A 15 16.06 12.69 -28.42
CA SER A 15 14.87 11.94 -28.91
C SER A 15 14.63 10.61 -28.16
N ALA A 16 15.51 10.21 -27.25
CA ALA A 16 15.46 8.88 -26.61
C ALA A 16 14.58 8.83 -25.35
N CYS A 17 13.84 9.87 -25.02
CA CYS A 17 13.08 9.94 -23.78
C CYS A 17 11.63 10.34 -24.00
N THR A 18 10.88 9.60 -24.84
CA THR A 18 9.42 9.75 -24.86
C THR A 18 8.74 8.52 -25.47
N GLN A 19 8.59 7.50 -24.69
CA GLN A 19 7.39 6.66 -24.71
C GLN A 19 7.50 5.73 -23.51
N GLN A 20 6.94 6.15 -22.38
CA GLN A 20 6.42 5.18 -21.44
C GLN A 20 5.19 4.57 -22.14
N ASP A 21 5.41 3.56 -22.93
CA ASP A 21 4.33 2.67 -23.31
C ASP A 21 3.84 2.07 -21.99
N VAL A 22 2.71 2.56 -21.55
CA VAL A 22 1.95 1.88 -20.48
C VAL A 22 1.65 0.52 -21.06
N ILE A 23 2.45 -0.47 -20.69
CA ILE A 23 2.21 -1.88 -21.06
C ILE A 23 0.90 -2.23 -20.35
N ASN A 24 -0.21 -2.05 -21.05
CA ASN A 24 -1.48 -2.58 -20.62
C ASN A 24 -1.39 -4.10 -20.82
N SER A 25 -0.86 -4.78 -19.82
CA SER A 25 -0.64 -6.24 -19.84
C SER A 25 -1.96 -7.01 -19.92
N GLY A 26 -3.09 -6.33 -19.86
CA GLY A 26 -4.43 -6.95 -19.94
C GLY A 26 -4.78 -7.86 -18.76
N VAL A 27 -3.89 -7.94 -17.75
CA VAL A 27 -3.99 -8.91 -16.65
C VAL A 27 -4.44 -8.25 -15.34
N SER A 28 -4.33 -6.91 -15.19
CA SER A 28 -4.80 -6.24 -13.98
C SER A 28 -6.26 -5.79 -14.13
N SER A 29 -7.16 -6.54 -13.56
CA SER A 29 -8.54 -6.10 -13.34
C SER A 29 -8.60 -5.28 -12.04
N PRO A 30 -9.28 -4.12 -11.99
CA PRO A 30 -9.58 -3.43 -10.75
C PRO A 30 -10.66 -4.14 -9.93
N TYR A 31 -11.22 -5.23 -10.45
CA TYR A 31 -12.25 -6.03 -9.82
C TYR A 31 -11.69 -7.41 -9.48
N HIS A 32 -11.91 -7.85 -8.25
CA HIS A 32 -11.51 -9.15 -7.74
C HIS A 32 -12.73 -9.84 -7.14
N ASP A 33 -12.92 -11.13 -7.46
CA ASP A 33 -14.02 -11.96 -6.96
C ASP A 33 -13.70 -12.54 -5.56
N CYS A 34 -13.13 -11.71 -4.69
CA CYS A 34 -12.78 -12.09 -3.33
C CYS A 34 -12.98 -10.92 -2.36
N ASN A 35 -13.08 -11.21 -1.07
CA ASN A 35 -13.08 -10.16 -0.06
C ASN A 35 -11.69 -9.52 0.09
N MET A 36 -11.64 -8.39 0.80
CA MET A 36 -10.40 -7.62 0.96
C MET A 36 -9.29 -8.40 1.68
N MET A 37 -9.63 -9.22 2.68
CA MET A 37 -8.64 -10.04 3.39
C MET A 37 -8.04 -11.10 2.47
N ASP A 38 -8.85 -11.78 1.67
CA ASP A 38 -8.37 -12.80 0.74
C ASP A 38 -7.51 -12.18 -0.35
N TYR A 39 -7.88 -10.99 -0.85
CA TYR A 39 -7.05 -10.22 -1.78
C TYR A 39 -5.66 -9.93 -1.19
N MET A 40 -5.61 -9.41 0.04
CA MET A 40 -4.34 -9.08 0.69
C MET A 40 -3.51 -10.32 1.04
N ARG A 41 -4.14 -11.42 1.44
CA ARG A 41 -3.46 -12.71 1.70
C ARG A 41 -2.87 -13.31 0.41
N GLY A 42 -3.46 -13.02 -0.74
CA GLY A 42 -2.96 -13.45 -2.05
C GLY A 42 -1.70 -12.72 -2.51
N ASP A 43 -1.42 -11.54 -1.98
CA ASP A 43 -0.25 -10.73 -2.31
C ASP A 43 0.58 -10.44 -1.05
N THR A 44 1.32 -11.44 -0.61
CA THR A 44 2.14 -11.36 0.61
C THR A 44 3.27 -10.34 0.50
N TYR A 45 3.79 -10.08 -0.70
CA TYR A 45 4.83 -9.08 -0.89
C TYR A 45 4.39 -7.68 -0.44
N ASN A 46 3.18 -7.29 -0.82
CA ASN A 46 2.67 -5.97 -0.49
C ASN A 46 1.92 -5.91 0.85
N TRP A 47 1.28 -7.00 1.29
CA TRP A 47 0.27 -6.95 2.35
C TRP A 47 0.51 -7.86 3.55
N GLU A 48 1.59 -8.64 3.61
CA GLU A 48 1.83 -9.58 4.72
C GLU A 48 1.75 -8.90 6.11
N LEU A 49 2.49 -7.80 6.31
CA LEU A 49 2.49 -7.12 7.60
C LEU A 49 1.16 -6.39 7.87
N THR A 50 0.46 -5.97 6.81
CA THR A 50 -0.88 -5.38 6.93
C THR A 50 -1.89 -6.42 7.40
N VAL A 51 -1.87 -7.61 6.83
CA VAL A 51 -2.71 -8.74 7.27
C VAL A 51 -2.42 -9.07 8.73
N GLN A 52 -1.14 -9.20 9.10
CA GLN A 52 -0.74 -9.42 10.49
C GLN A 52 -1.25 -8.32 11.43
N MET A 53 -1.20 -7.06 11.01
CA MET A 53 -1.69 -5.93 11.80
C MET A 53 -3.21 -5.96 11.97
N ILE A 54 -3.96 -6.31 10.91
CA ILE A 54 -5.43 -6.44 10.95
C ILE A 54 -5.83 -7.57 11.91
N GLU A 55 -5.20 -8.72 11.80
CA GLU A 55 -5.44 -9.88 12.66
C GLU A 55 -5.07 -9.57 14.12
N HIS A 56 -3.92 -8.98 14.35
CA HIS A 56 -3.48 -8.56 15.68
C HIS A 56 -4.43 -7.53 16.32
N ALA A 57 -4.95 -6.60 15.53
CA ALA A 57 -5.92 -5.58 15.97
C ALA A 57 -7.33 -6.15 16.23
N GLY A 58 -7.61 -7.40 15.81
CA GLY A 58 -8.93 -8.00 15.90
C GLY A 58 -9.95 -7.34 14.98
N LEU A 59 -9.53 -6.99 13.75
CA LEU A 59 -10.37 -6.34 12.75
C LEU A 59 -10.66 -7.22 11.54
N THR A 60 -10.34 -8.50 11.59
CA THR A 60 -10.51 -9.45 10.48
C THR A 60 -11.93 -9.43 9.94
N ASP A 61 -12.94 -9.52 10.81
CA ASP A 61 -14.36 -9.53 10.41
C ASP A 61 -14.77 -8.25 9.66
N LEU A 62 -14.19 -7.11 10.03
CA LEU A 62 -14.45 -5.84 9.33
C LEU A 62 -13.92 -5.89 7.89
N PHE A 63 -12.70 -6.39 7.71
CA PHE A 63 -12.06 -6.47 6.39
C PHE A 63 -12.60 -7.62 5.53
N GLU A 64 -13.24 -8.62 6.14
CA GLU A 64 -13.98 -9.67 5.45
C GLU A 64 -15.42 -9.27 5.12
N GLY A 65 -15.88 -8.09 5.54
CA GLY A 65 -17.24 -7.60 5.29
C GLY A 65 -18.32 -8.28 6.14
N LYS A 66 -17.93 -8.87 7.28
CA LYS A 66 -18.83 -9.60 8.20
C LYS A 66 -19.48 -8.73 9.27
N VAL A 67 -19.18 -7.43 9.30
CA VAL A 67 -19.75 -6.49 10.28
C VAL A 67 -20.99 -5.85 9.70
N ASP A 68 -22.17 -6.18 10.22
CA ASP A 68 -23.48 -5.71 9.71
C ASP A 68 -23.61 -4.19 9.60
N THR A 69 -23.01 -3.46 10.53
CA THR A 69 -23.04 -1.98 10.53
C THR A 69 -22.10 -1.35 9.49
N MET A 70 -21.13 -2.13 9.00
CA MET A 70 -20.11 -1.70 8.02
C MET A 70 -19.78 -2.86 7.04
N PRO A 71 -20.77 -3.36 6.29
CA PRO A 71 -20.57 -4.52 5.40
C PRO A 71 -19.67 -4.19 4.19
N VAL A 72 -19.56 -2.91 3.86
CA VAL A 72 -18.71 -2.40 2.78
C VAL A 72 -17.85 -1.27 3.32
N ILE A 73 -16.56 -1.37 3.09
CA ILE A 73 -15.57 -0.37 3.47
C ILE A 73 -14.65 -0.04 2.30
N THR A 74 -14.09 1.16 2.32
CA THR A 74 -12.91 1.53 1.52
C THR A 74 -11.72 1.60 2.46
N PHE A 75 -10.67 0.88 2.14
CA PHE A 75 -9.41 0.89 2.88
C PHE A 75 -8.34 1.67 2.10
N TRP A 76 -7.84 2.73 2.70
CA TRP A 76 -6.72 3.52 2.18
C TRP A 76 -5.42 2.83 2.55
N GLY A 77 -5.06 1.83 1.78
CA GLY A 77 -4.07 0.80 2.07
C GLY A 77 -2.80 1.28 2.77
N ILE A 78 -2.43 0.56 3.82
CA ILE A 78 -1.13 0.69 4.49
C ILE A 78 -0.31 -0.53 4.06
N PRO A 79 0.60 -0.43 3.08
CA PRO A 79 1.37 -1.59 2.62
C PRO A 79 2.38 -2.05 3.67
N SER A 80 2.83 -3.29 3.56
CA SER A 80 3.84 -3.90 4.45
C SER A 80 5.08 -3.04 4.63
N TYR A 81 5.52 -2.36 3.57
CA TYR A 81 6.66 -1.45 3.62
C TYR A 81 6.45 -0.30 4.63
N SER A 82 5.27 0.29 4.68
CA SER A 82 4.98 1.38 5.62
C SER A 82 5.01 0.91 7.07
N ILE A 83 4.51 -0.31 7.33
CA ILE A 83 4.55 -0.91 8.67
C ILE A 83 5.99 -1.26 9.05
N GLN A 84 6.75 -1.84 8.12
CA GLN A 84 8.18 -2.12 8.34
C GLN A 84 8.95 -0.83 8.65
N ARG A 85 8.69 0.25 7.91
CA ARG A 85 9.30 1.55 8.16
C ARG A 85 8.96 2.07 9.56
N PHE A 86 7.72 1.99 9.98
CA PHE A 86 7.30 2.38 11.33
C PHE A 86 8.03 1.56 12.42
N ILE A 87 8.20 0.25 12.21
CA ILE A 87 8.95 -0.62 13.12
C ILE A 87 10.42 -0.17 13.19
N LEU A 88 11.07 0.07 12.06
CA LEU A 88 12.46 0.53 12.00
C LEU A 88 12.62 1.90 12.66
N ASP A 89 11.74 2.84 12.38
CA ASP A 89 11.78 4.18 12.97
C ASP A 89 11.66 4.14 14.51
N SER A 90 11.00 3.10 15.06
CA SER A 90 10.94 2.90 16.52
C SER A 90 12.32 2.62 17.16
N HIS A 91 13.28 2.10 16.40
CA HIS A 91 14.64 1.85 16.85
C HIS A 91 15.53 3.09 16.80
N GLU A 92 15.22 4.03 15.90
CA GLU A 92 16.02 5.23 15.65
C GLU A 92 15.54 6.43 16.48
N ASN A 93 14.33 6.39 16.98
CA ASN A 93 13.72 7.51 17.69
C ASN A 93 13.94 7.39 19.21
N GLU A 94 14.95 8.10 19.72
CA GLU A 94 15.30 8.16 21.16
C GLU A 94 14.15 8.66 22.05
N ASN A 95 13.14 9.33 21.46
CA ASN A 95 11.97 9.80 22.19
C ASN A 95 10.87 8.71 22.32
N LEU A 96 10.99 7.59 21.59
CA LEU A 96 10.08 6.49 21.75
C LEU A 96 10.55 5.58 22.89
N THR A 97 9.72 5.46 23.91
CA THR A 97 10.00 4.60 25.08
C THR A 97 9.87 3.12 24.78
N LYS A 98 9.42 2.74 23.59
CA LYS A 98 9.22 1.35 23.19
C LYS A 98 9.75 1.12 21.77
N VAL A 99 10.59 0.09 21.68
CA VAL A 99 11.13 -0.43 20.44
C VAL A 99 10.29 -1.65 20.01
N TYR A 100 9.85 -1.68 18.76
CA TYR A 100 9.11 -2.80 18.20
C TYR A 100 10.00 -3.59 17.24
N THR A 101 9.92 -4.92 17.27
CA THR A 101 10.67 -5.78 16.33
C THR A 101 9.75 -6.47 15.31
N LYS A 102 8.48 -6.59 15.66
CA LYS A 102 7.44 -7.23 14.83
C LYS A 102 6.08 -6.62 15.14
N VAL A 103 5.11 -6.88 14.29
CA VAL A 103 3.75 -6.35 14.42
C VAL A 103 3.11 -6.70 15.77
N SER A 104 3.33 -7.90 16.27
CA SER A 104 2.74 -8.33 17.55
C SER A 104 3.30 -7.60 18.80
N ASP A 105 4.40 -6.87 18.67
CA ASP A 105 4.96 -6.05 19.75
C ASP A 105 4.25 -4.68 19.85
N ILE A 106 3.60 -4.27 18.76
CA ILE A 106 2.83 -3.03 18.72
C ILE A 106 1.54 -3.22 19.52
N PRO A 107 1.17 -2.30 20.44
CA PRO A 107 -0.07 -2.41 21.19
C PRO A 107 -1.28 -2.57 20.25
N LYS A 108 -2.18 -3.53 20.57
CA LYS A 108 -3.40 -3.77 19.78
C LYS A 108 -4.24 -2.52 19.57
N SER A 109 -4.33 -1.66 20.60
CA SER A 109 -5.06 -0.40 20.52
C SER A 109 -4.46 0.55 19.48
N LEU A 110 -3.13 0.60 19.39
CA LEU A 110 -2.43 1.43 18.42
C LEU A 110 -2.60 0.89 16.99
N CYS A 111 -2.47 -0.43 16.80
CA CYS A 111 -2.76 -1.06 15.51
C CYS A 111 -4.19 -0.79 15.06
N ARG A 112 -5.15 -0.92 15.99
CA ARG A 112 -6.57 -0.66 15.72
C ARG A 112 -6.81 0.80 15.35
N GLU A 113 -6.21 1.74 16.07
CA GLU A 113 -6.32 3.16 15.78
C GLU A 113 -5.77 3.50 14.38
N PHE A 114 -4.58 3.01 14.03
CA PHE A 114 -4.00 3.23 12.72
C PHE A 114 -4.88 2.69 11.61
N LEU A 115 -5.32 1.44 11.72
CA LEU A 115 -6.13 0.82 10.69
C LEU A 115 -7.47 1.56 10.52
N LEU A 116 -8.16 1.91 11.61
CA LEU A 116 -9.47 2.57 11.55
C LEU A 116 -9.38 4.00 10.99
N LYS A 117 -8.26 4.70 11.15
CA LYS A 117 -8.02 6.00 10.48
C LYS A 117 -7.89 5.89 8.96
N HIS A 118 -7.61 4.69 8.46
CA HIS A 118 -7.48 4.40 7.02
C HIS A 118 -8.71 3.68 6.45
N VAL A 119 -9.78 3.56 7.22
CA VAL A 119 -11.02 2.92 6.80
C VAL A 119 -12.14 3.96 6.70
N THR A 120 -12.82 3.96 5.57
CA THR A 120 -14.04 4.75 5.36
C THR A 120 -15.21 3.80 5.09
N LYS A 121 -16.36 4.08 5.68
CA LYS A 121 -17.59 3.32 5.41
C LYS A 121 -18.06 3.57 3.98
N GLY A 122 -18.43 2.50 3.30
CA GLY A 122 -18.93 2.53 1.93
C GLY A 122 -17.82 2.35 0.89
N LYS A 123 -18.25 2.28 -0.37
CA LYS A 123 -17.37 2.16 -1.52
C LYS A 123 -17.11 3.56 -2.08
N ILE A 124 -15.85 3.97 -2.07
CA ILE A 124 -15.39 5.22 -2.69
C ILE A 124 -14.56 4.84 -3.91
N LEU A 125 -14.93 5.33 -5.07
CA LEU A 125 -14.23 5.13 -6.32
C LEU A 125 -13.37 6.35 -6.66
N LYS A 126 -12.47 6.19 -7.61
CA LYS A 126 -11.57 7.28 -8.05
C LYS A 126 -12.37 8.48 -8.60
N GLU A 127 -13.49 8.22 -9.23
CA GLU A 127 -14.41 9.25 -9.76
C GLU A 127 -15.18 9.99 -8.67
N ASP A 128 -15.17 9.53 -7.43
CA ASP A 128 -15.84 10.16 -6.28
C ASP A 128 -14.94 11.17 -5.54
N ILE A 129 -13.65 11.25 -5.93
CA ILE A 129 -12.61 12.09 -5.34
C ILE A 129 -12.26 13.23 -6.31
#